data_bdfd9b1e17bb4d1652ee321eb3451db4
#
_entry.id   bdfd9b1e17bb4d1652ee321eb3451db4
#
_cell.length_a   1.000
_cell.length_b   1.000
_cell.length_c   1.000
_cell.angle_alpha   90.00
_cell.angle_beta   90.00
_cell.angle_gamma   90.00
#
_symmetry.space_group_name_H-M   'P 1'
#
loop_
_entity.id
_entity.type
_entity.pdbx_description
1 polymer ?
#
loop_
_entity_poly.entity_id
_entity_poly.type
_entity_poly.pdbx_seq_one_letter_code
_entity_poly.pdbx_strand_id
1 'polypeptide(L)'
;MDIQVSYPHDGLIRFHSQHIFAEPAGELCRSFLERVLTVPPVHSVTIASGQATSRRHIAEVHYCQQTLTRRQAVEEICGRLLGDAAHVDGAHAVARPLLGPAHLKPCPQGVVRIYRHGPLVTAWQVRSELPGRLRLRHPALYRKKEACQAVERELMSVLGIEKYKTSAATGSVLVNYTPGLLRKEQIIEILESALHNIEDPHGYDRPDLSFPLSTVGVPLSIGAQFAFPPLMPVAGALLAYNSITTFKQAREVLFDERRLGVDVLDAIVVTGCLATGSIFAGSVLTWCLAFGRMLVEKTQDDSKKMLLNVFGKQPRYVWLWRDGVEIETPLDKLVAGDMIVINTGEVVPVDGIVDEGMAMIDQHALTGESTPAEKGVGDRVFASTVMVAGKVYVRVETSGTETTSAKISRILNDSAGYKLSSQHKGERLADKAVIPTLALGSLAMGTLGPAGAMAVLNSDFGTGIRMAAPLAMLTSLALCAHKGILVKDGRALELLNEIDTVLFDKTGTLTRERPEVGRVIACEGFQSLDILRYAAAAENKFAHPIAKAILEKFKETGLPMPTADESQYHVGYGITVGIEGHTIRVGSKR
;
A
#
# COMPACT_ATOMS: atom_id res chain seq x y z
N MET A 1 -23.73 -24.62 -33.08
CA MET A 1 -22.98 -23.35 -32.83
C MET A 1 -21.90 -23.28 -33.89
N ASP A 2 -21.95 -22.28 -34.76
CA ASP A 2 -20.92 -22.14 -35.80
C ASP A 2 -19.71 -21.45 -35.19
N ILE A 3 -18.64 -22.22 -34.98
CA ILE A 3 -17.33 -21.70 -34.60
C ILE A 3 -16.43 -21.86 -35.83
N GLN A 4 -15.95 -20.74 -36.38
CA GLN A 4 -14.95 -20.73 -37.43
C GLN A 4 -13.57 -20.63 -36.79
N VAL A 5 -12.63 -21.47 -37.22
CA VAL A 5 -11.26 -21.49 -36.73
C VAL A 5 -10.31 -21.06 -37.85
N SER A 6 -9.42 -20.14 -37.54
CA SER A 6 -8.38 -19.68 -38.46
C SER A 6 -7.03 -19.61 -37.79
N TYR A 7 -5.96 -19.71 -38.60
CA TYR A 7 -4.57 -19.83 -38.15
C TYR A 7 -3.72 -18.71 -38.77
N PRO A 8 -3.74 -17.49 -38.18
CA PRO A 8 -3.01 -16.35 -38.78
C PRO A 8 -1.50 -16.57 -38.88
N HIS A 9 -0.90 -17.16 -37.85
CA HIS A 9 0.50 -17.57 -37.81
C HIS A 9 0.71 -18.64 -36.74
N ASP A 10 1.88 -19.24 -36.67
CA ASP A 10 2.23 -20.22 -35.67
C ASP A 10 2.22 -19.57 -34.27
N GLY A 11 1.71 -20.29 -33.26
CA GLY A 11 1.53 -19.79 -31.91
C GLY A 11 0.22 -19.02 -31.67
N LEU A 12 -0.63 -18.85 -32.71
CA LEU A 12 -1.90 -18.15 -32.61
C LEU A 12 -3.02 -18.94 -33.30
N ILE A 13 -4.07 -19.26 -32.56
CA ILE A 13 -5.33 -19.81 -33.08
C ILE A 13 -6.41 -18.76 -32.85
N ARG A 14 -7.21 -18.51 -33.88
CA ARG A 14 -8.30 -17.55 -33.85
C ARG A 14 -9.62 -18.27 -34.02
N PHE A 15 -10.50 -18.09 -33.04
CA PHE A 15 -11.88 -18.56 -33.04
C PHE A 15 -12.80 -17.39 -33.34
N HIS A 16 -13.76 -17.58 -34.22
CA HIS A 16 -14.80 -16.62 -34.56
C HIS A 16 -16.18 -17.21 -34.26
N SER A 17 -16.97 -16.53 -33.43
CA SER A 17 -18.36 -16.90 -33.14
C SER A 17 -19.15 -15.70 -32.65
N GLN A 18 -20.23 -15.36 -33.33
CA GLN A 18 -21.14 -14.28 -32.93
C GLN A 18 -21.88 -14.57 -31.64
N HIS A 19 -22.12 -15.85 -31.31
CA HIS A 19 -22.88 -16.25 -30.12
C HIS A 19 -22.01 -16.31 -28.88
N ILE A 20 -20.78 -16.82 -28.99
CA ILE A 20 -19.90 -17.02 -27.83
C ILE A 20 -19.22 -15.71 -27.40
N PHE A 21 -18.78 -14.89 -28.35
CA PHE A 21 -17.95 -13.70 -28.09
C PHE A 21 -18.73 -12.38 -28.22
N ALA A 22 -20.06 -12.42 -28.33
CA ALA A 22 -20.88 -11.21 -28.32
C ALA A 22 -20.79 -10.49 -26.98
N GLU A 23 -20.84 -11.24 -25.91
CA GLU A 23 -20.81 -10.75 -24.53
C GLU A 23 -19.66 -11.43 -23.76
N PRO A 24 -18.53 -10.74 -23.54
CA PRO A 24 -17.37 -11.34 -22.86
C PRO A 24 -17.64 -11.81 -21.43
N ALA A 25 -18.56 -11.17 -20.72
CA ALA A 25 -18.98 -11.56 -19.38
C ALA A 25 -20.06 -12.67 -19.38
N GLY A 26 -20.57 -13.04 -20.54
CA GLY A 26 -21.60 -14.08 -20.69
C GLY A 26 -21.07 -15.48 -20.35
N GLU A 27 -21.98 -16.36 -19.94
CA GLU A 27 -21.67 -17.72 -19.49
C GLU A 27 -20.94 -18.56 -20.56
N LEU A 28 -21.33 -18.42 -21.82
CA LEU A 28 -20.70 -19.14 -22.94
C LEU A 28 -19.25 -18.72 -23.14
N CYS A 29 -18.96 -17.42 -23.09
CA CYS A 29 -17.62 -16.90 -23.22
C CYS A 29 -16.74 -17.31 -22.04
N ARG A 30 -17.28 -17.27 -20.84
CA ARG A 30 -16.62 -17.71 -19.61
C ARG A 30 -16.29 -19.20 -19.67
N SER A 31 -17.25 -20.05 -20.04
CA SER A 31 -17.02 -21.49 -20.20
C SER A 31 -15.94 -21.79 -21.26
N PHE A 32 -15.93 -21.05 -22.38
CA PHE A 32 -14.89 -21.15 -23.39
C PHE A 32 -13.50 -20.83 -22.80
N LEU A 33 -13.38 -19.70 -22.09
CA LEU A 33 -12.12 -19.28 -21.47
C LEU A 33 -11.63 -20.29 -20.43
N GLU A 34 -12.51 -20.74 -19.55
CA GLU A 34 -12.19 -21.72 -18.50
C GLU A 34 -11.67 -23.03 -19.10
N ARG A 35 -12.26 -23.50 -20.19
CA ARG A 35 -11.81 -24.73 -20.88
C ARG A 35 -10.49 -24.55 -21.64
N VAL A 36 -10.35 -23.47 -22.39
CA VAL A 36 -9.14 -23.21 -23.20
C VAL A 36 -7.91 -22.95 -22.31
N LEU A 37 -8.11 -22.23 -21.20
CA LEU A 37 -7.03 -21.93 -20.25
C LEU A 37 -6.63 -23.11 -19.35
N THR A 38 -7.34 -24.24 -19.39
CA THR A 38 -6.87 -25.49 -18.77
C THR A 38 -5.77 -26.17 -19.57
N VAL A 39 -5.61 -25.84 -20.85
CA VAL A 39 -4.55 -26.39 -21.72
C VAL A 39 -3.19 -25.75 -21.32
N PRO A 40 -2.24 -26.54 -20.79
CA PRO A 40 -1.01 -25.99 -20.19
C PRO A 40 -0.18 -25.07 -21.10
N PRO A 41 -0.03 -25.34 -22.42
CA PRO A 41 0.74 -24.49 -23.33
C PRO A 41 0.05 -23.18 -23.70
N VAL A 42 -1.24 -23.00 -23.40
CA VAL A 42 -1.95 -21.74 -23.63
C VAL A 42 -1.55 -20.73 -22.55
N HIS A 43 -0.95 -19.60 -22.96
CA HIS A 43 -0.50 -18.57 -22.03
C HIS A 43 -1.35 -17.31 -22.04
N SER A 44 -2.14 -17.05 -23.09
CA SER A 44 -3.09 -15.94 -23.06
C SER A 44 -4.23 -16.13 -24.07
N VAL A 45 -5.37 -15.52 -23.72
CA VAL A 45 -6.53 -15.42 -24.60
C VAL A 45 -6.98 -13.96 -24.66
N THR A 46 -7.20 -13.47 -25.89
CA THR A 46 -7.69 -12.11 -26.15
C THR A 46 -9.04 -12.19 -26.83
N ILE A 47 -10.08 -11.59 -26.25
CA ILE A 47 -11.42 -11.53 -26.83
C ILE A 47 -11.70 -10.11 -27.28
N ALA A 48 -12.07 -9.93 -28.54
CA ALA A 48 -12.52 -8.68 -29.09
C ALA A 48 -14.05 -8.70 -29.27
N SER A 49 -14.74 -7.86 -28.47
CA SER A 49 -16.18 -7.65 -28.54
C SER A 49 -16.46 -6.16 -28.68
N GLY A 50 -17.40 -5.77 -29.51
CA GLY A 50 -17.85 -4.39 -29.58
C GLY A 50 -17.73 -3.70 -30.94
N GLN A 51 -18.38 -2.52 -31.03
CA GLN A 51 -18.56 -1.80 -32.31
C GLN A 51 -17.29 -1.06 -32.80
N ALA A 52 -16.29 -0.88 -31.94
CA ALA A 52 -15.13 -0.02 -32.20
C ALA A 52 -13.96 -0.68 -32.92
N THR A 53 -13.98 -2.01 -33.10
CA THR A 53 -12.89 -2.73 -33.76
C THR A 53 -13.35 -3.43 -35.02
N SER A 54 -12.52 -3.44 -36.06
CA SER A 54 -12.76 -4.22 -37.30
C SER A 54 -12.78 -5.75 -37.08
N ARG A 55 -12.44 -6.20 -35.86
CA ARG A 55 -12.37 -7.61 -35.43
C ARG A 55 -13.46 -7.86 -34.39
N ARG A 56 -14.69 -8.10 -34.84
CA ARG A 56 -15.84 -8.39 -33.95
C ARG A 56 -15.93 -9.88 -33.68
N HIS A 57 -16.31 -10.24 -32.45
CA HIS A 57 -16.65 -11.62 -32.05
C HIS A 57 -15.52 -12.64 -32.29
N ILE A 58 -14.31 -12.28 -31.94
CA ILE A 58 -13.11 -13.08 -32.14
C ILE A 58 -12.42 -13.35 -30.79
N ALA A 59 -12.00 -14.60 -30.59
CA ALA A 59 -11.07 -14.99 -29.53
C ALA A 59 -9.73 -15.38 -30.17
N GLU A 60 -8.64 -14.74 -29.76
CA GLU A 60 -7.27 -15.04 -30.15
C GLU A 60 -6.60 -15.81 -29.00
N VAL A 61 -6.27 -17.08 -29.25
CA VAL A 61 -5.62 -17.98 -28.27
C VAL A 61 -4.13 -18.09 -28.63
N HIS A 62 -3.30 -17.63 -27.71
CA HIS A 62 -1.84 -17.69 -27.84
C HIS A 62 -1.29 -18.88 -27.06
N TYR A 63 -0.45 -19.70 -27.72
CA TYR A 63 0.16 -20.88 -27.13
C TYR A 63 1.67 -20.93 -27.39
N CYS A 64 2.40 -21.68 -26.54
CA CYS A 64 3.85 -21.85 -26.65
C CYS A 64 4.21 -22.86 -27.76
N GLN A 65 4.90 -22.41 -28.80
CA GLN A 65 5.32 -23.23 -29.93
C GLN A 65 6.42 -24.25 -29.58
N GLN A 66 7.18 -24.02 -28.52
CA GLN A 66 8.24 -24.94 -28.10
C GLN A 66 7.70 -26.24 -27.50
N THR A 67 6.46 -26.20 -27.03
CA THR A 67 5.81 -27.34 -26.33
C THR A 67 4.80 -28.07 -27.18
N LEU A 68 4.14 -27.40 -28.15
CA LEU A 68 3.13 -28.01 -29.00
C LEU A 68 3.26 -27.54 -30.45
N THR A 69 3.11 -28.49 -31.39
CA THR A 69 2.87 -28.17 -32.80
C THR A 69 1.45 -27.59 -32.95
N ARG A 70 1.22 -26.87 -34.08
CA ARG A 70 -0.11 -26.31 -34.39
C ARG A 70 -1.22 -27.36 -34.31
N ARG A 71 -0.99 -28.55 -34.90
CA ARG A 71 -1.97 -29.65 -34.98
C ARG A 71 -2.30 -30.16 -33.57
N GLN A 72 -1.29 -30.40 -32.76
CA GLN A 72 -1.48 -30.84 -31.38
C GLN A 72 -2.22 -29.80 -30.52
N ALA A 73 -1.88 -28.50 -30.68
CA ALA A 73 -2.57 -27.43 -29.96
C ALA A 73 -4.07 -27.37 -30.30
N VAL A 74 -4.40 -27.53 -31.59
CA VAL A 74 -5.80 -27.56 -32.03
C VAL A 74 -6.54 -28.79 -31.51
N GLU A 75 -5.91 -29.98 -31.63
CA GLU A 75 -6.50 -31.23 -31.12
C GLU A 75 -6.77 -31.15 -29.61
N GLU A 76 -5.83 -30.63 -28.84
CA GLU A 76 -5.96 -30.52 -27.37
C GLU A 76 -7.00 -29.47 -26.97
N ILE A 77 -6.99 -28.27 -27.59
CA ILE A 77 -7.98 -27.23 -27.33
C ILE A 77 -9.38 -27.71 -27.75
N CYS A 78 -9.53 -28.30 -28.93
CA CYS A 78 -10.82 -28.82 -29.40
C CYS A 78 -11.30 -29.99 -28.52
N GLY A 79 -10.42 -30.88 -28.10
CA GLY A 79 -10.75 -31.96 -27.17
C GLY A 79 -11.30 -31.45 -25.84
N ARG A 80 -10.72 -30.37 -25.28
CA ARG A 80 -11.23 -29.73 -24.05
C ARG A 80 -12.53 -28.96 -24.27
N LEU A 81 -12.74 -28.38 -25.43
CA LEU A 81 -13.98 -27.67 -25.76
C LEU A 81 -15.16 -28.62 -25.97
N LEU A 82 -14.91 -29.80 -26.58
CA LEU A 82 -15.94 -30.78 -26.94
C LEU A 82 -16.16 -31.85 -25.87
N GLY A 83 -15.18 -32.07 -24.95
CA GLY A 83 -15.28 -33.08 -23.89
C GLY A 83 -16.27 -32.69 -22.81
N ASP A 84 -17.08 -33.66 -22.37
CA ASP A 84 -17.93 -33.52 -21.18
C ASP A 84 -17.07 -33.24 -19.93
N ALA A 85 -17.57 -32.36 -19.07
CA ALA A 85 -16.89 -31.92 -17.85
C ALA A 85 -16.68 -33.02 -16.79
N ALA A 86 -17.05 -34.29 -17.09
CA ALA A 86 -17.15 -35.38 -16.13
C ALA A 86 -15.93 -36.34 -16.04
N HIS A 87 -14.97 -36.29 -16.96
CA HIS A 87 -13.81 -37.20 -16.95
C HIS A 87 -12.47 -36.46 -16.99
N VAL A 88 -12.03 -35.99 -15.83
CA VAL A 88 -10.62 -35.74 -15.55
C VAL A 88 -10.21 -36.63 -14.37
N ASP A 89 -10.00 -37.90 -14.68
CA ASP A 89 -9.31 -38.83 -13.78
C ASP A 89 -7.81 -38.54 -13.76
N GLY A 90 -7.28 -38.47 -12.55
CA GLY A 90 -5.91 -38.81 -12.23
C GLY A 90 -4.87 -37.70 -12.34
N ALA A 91 -4.36 -37.29 -11.18
CA ALA A 91 -3.00 -36.82 -10.86
C ALA A 91 -2.55 -35.39 -11.21
N HIS A 92 -3.28 -34.60 -11.98
CA HIS A 92 -3.08 -33.14 -12.09
C HIS A 92 -4.42 -32.43 -12.17
N ALA A 93 -5.14 -32.37 -11.06
CA ALA A 93 -6.30 -31.49 -10.90
C ALA A 93 -5.78 -30.03 -10.92
N VAL A 94 -5.60 -29.48 -12.10
CA VAL A 94 -5.48 -28.03 -12.28
C VAL A 94 -6.82 -27.45 -11.81
N ALA A 95 -6.82 -26.82 -10.64
CA ALA A 95 -8.00 -26.17 -10.10
C ALA A 95 -8.64 -25.33 -11.22
N ARG A 96 -9.95 -25.51 -11.44
CA ARG A 96 -10.68 -24.73 -12.46
C ARG A 96 -10.44 -23.25 -12.17
N PRO A 97 -9.90 -22.49 -13.13
CA PRO A 97 -9.71 -21.06 -12.92
C PRO A 97 -11.10 -20.43 -12.76
N LEU A 98 -11.42 -19.99 -11.55
CA LEU A 98 -12.63 -19.25 -11.26
C LEU A 98 -12.47 -17.83 -11.80
N LEU A 99 -12.84 -17.62 -13.06
CA LEU A 99 -12.90 -16.30 -13.66
C LEU A 99 -14.09 -15.53 -13.07
N GLY A 100 -13.82 -14.63 -12.14
CA GLY A 100 -14.85 -13.72 -11.63
C GLY A 100 -15.26 -12.67 -12.68
N PRO A 101 -16.44 -12.02 -12.51
CA PRO A 101 -16.92 -10.97 -13.43
C PRO A 101 -15.94 -9.83 -13.65
N ALA A 102 -15.10 -9.54 -12.66
CA ALA A 102 -14.08 -8.49 -12.72
C ALA A 102 -13.00 -8.75 -13.78
N HIS A 103 -12.66 -10.03 -14.04
CA HIS A 103 -11.66 -10.41 -15.04
C HIS A 103 -12.16 -10.22 -16.48
N LEU A 104 -13.47 -10.27 -16.68
CA LEU A 104 -14.12 -10.27 -17.99
C LEU A 104 -14.57 -8.87 -18.44
N LYS A 105 -14.24 -7.83 -17.67
CA LYS A 105 -14.56 -6.45 -18.06
C LYS A 105 -13.70 -6.02 -19.25
N PRO A 106 -14.33 -5.57 -20.34
CA PRO A 106 -13.60 -5.09 -21.49
C PRO A 106 -12.85 -3.79 -21.15
N CYS A 107 -11.62 -3.66 -21.67
CA CYS A 107 -10.93 -2.36 -21.72
C CYS A 107 -11.78 -1.34 -22.50
N PRO A 108 -11.49 0.00 -22.43
CA PRO A 108 -12.18 1.03 -23.21
C PRO A 108 -12.21 0.75 -24.73
N GLN A 109 -11.37 -0.15 -25.19
CA GLN A 109 -11.27 -0.59 -26.60
C GLN A 109 -12.18 -1.79 -26.91
N GLY A 110 -13.01 -2.27 -25.97
CA GLY A 110 -13.87 -3.44 -26.18
C GLY A 110 -13.09 -4.77 -26.24
N VAL A 111 -11.91 -4.84 -25.63
CA VAL A 111 -11.04 -6.03 -25.64
C VAL A 111 -10.84 -6.55 -24.22
N VAL A 112 -11.08 -7.85 -24.00
CA VAL A 112 -10.73 -8.57 -22.76
C VAL A 112 -9.48 -9.39 -23.03
N ARG A 113 -8.51 -9.35 -22.12
CA ARG A 113 -7.27 -10.13 -22.19
C ARG A 113 -7.06 -10.87 -20.89
N ILE A 114 -6.93 -12.18 -21.00
CA ILE A 114 -6.66 -13.08 -19.88
C ILE A 114 -5.31 -13.75 -20.10
N TYR A 115 -4.53 -13.82 -19.04
CA TYR A 115 -3.18 -14.39 -19.04
C TYR A 115 -3.12 -15.54 -18.05
N ARG A 116 -2.27 -16.51 -18.35
CA ARG A 116 -1.94 -17.61 -17.45
C ARG A 116 -0.51 -17.44 -16.93
N HIS A 117 -0.35 -17.50 -15.61
CA HIS A 117 0.93 -17.47 -14.92
C HIS A 117 1.02 -18.69 -14.00
N GLY A 118 1.64 -19.78 -14.49
CA GLY A 118 1.61 -21.08 -13.80
C GLY A 118 0.18 -21.59 -13.60
N PRO A 119 -0.27 -21.84 -12.35
CA PRO A 119 -1.64 -22.26 -12.05
C PRO A 119 -2.64 -21.09 -12.07
N LEU A 120 -2.18 -19.84 -12.00
CA LEU A 120 -3.03 -18.66 -11.92
C LEU A 120 -3.53 -18.21 -13.30
N VAL A 121 -4.81 -17.85 -13.36
CA VAL A 121 -5.46 -17.25 -14.53
C VAL A 121 -5.99 -15.88 -14.12
N THR A 122 -5.55 -14.82 -14.79
CA THR A 122 -5.79 -13.44 -14.36
C THR A 122 -5.75 -12.46 -15.53
N ALA A 123 -6.27 -11.26 -15.33
CA ALA A 123 -6.13 -10.15 -16.28
C ALA A 123 -4.80 -9.37 -16.13
N TRP A 124 -3.92 -9.75 -15.22
CA TRP A 124 -2.60 -9.15 -15.04
C TRP A 124 -1.65 -9.52 -16.17
N GLN A 125 -1.21 -8.52 -16.92
CA GLN A 125 -0.23 -8.67 -17.99
C GLN A 125 1.18 -8.35 -17.48
N VAL A 126 2.11 -9.29 -17.57
CA VAL A 126 3.53 -9.03 -17.36
C VAL A 126 4.08 -8.24 -18.55
N ARG A 127 4.57 -7.03 -18.32
CA ARG A 127 5.16 -6.14 -19.33
C ARG A 127 6.68 -6.23 -19.37
N SER A 128 7.29 -6.41 -18.23
CA SER A 128 8.74 -6.56 -18.10
C SER A 128 9.04 -7.36 -16.86
N GLU A 129 9.95 -8.31 -16.96
CA GLU A 129 10.41 -9.17 -15.88
C GLU A 129 11.93 -9.16 -15.86
N LEU A 130 12.51 -8.80 -14.73
CA LEU A 130 13.93 -8.86 -14.41
C LEU A 130 14.07 -9.46 -13.02
N PRO A 131 15.19 -10.09 -12.67
CA PRO A 131 15.40 -10.59 -11.31
C PRO A 131 15.18 -9.49 -10.28
N GLY A 132 14.24 -9.69 -9.35
CA GLY A 132 13.87 -8.72 -8.32
C GLY A 132 13.04 -7.52 -8.81
N ARG A 133 12.62 -7.48 -10.09
CA ARG A 133 11.84 -6.38 -10.62
C ARG A 133 10.79 -6.84 -11.61
N LEU A 134 9.52 -6.54 -11.31
CA LEU A 134 8.38 -6.95 -12.12
C LEU A 134 7.52 -5.74 -12.47
N ARG A 135 7.16 -5.61 -13.75
CA ARG A 135 6.21 -4.61 -14.22
C ARG A 135 4.96 -5.28 -14.77
N LEU A 136 3.84 -4.98 -14.16
CA LEU A 136 2.54 -5.56 -14.47
C LEU A 136 1.57 -4.48 -14.94
N ARG A 137 0.56 -4.88 -15.71
CA ARG A 137 -0.54 -4.00 -16.13
C ARG A 137 -1.88 -4.70 -15.92
N HIS A 138 -2.87 -3.97 -15.41
CA HIS A 138 -4.22 -4.46 -15.26
C HIS A 138 -5.26 -3.41 -15.71
N PRO A 139 -6.31 -3.81 -16.46
CA PRO A 139 -7.34 -2.88 -16.92
C PRO A 139 -8.06 -2.13 -15.79
N ALA A 140 -8.30 -2.80 -14.66
CA ALA A 140 -8.98 -2.20 -13.50
C ALA A 140 -8.23 -1.02 -12.87
N LEU A 141 -6.92 -0.89 -13.10
CA LEU A 141 -6.12 0.24 -12.60
C LEU A 141 -6.20 1.47 -13.50
N TYR A 142 -6.61 1.28 -14.78
CA TYR A 142 -6.60 2.37 -15.73
C TYR A 142 -7.62 3.44 -15.33
N ARG A 143 -7.15 4.66 -15.08
CA ARG A 143 -7.93 5.81 -14.62
C ARG A 143 -8.73 5.56 -13.33
N LYS A 144 -8.23 4.70 -12.42
CA LYS A 144 -8.84 4.43 -11.12
C LYS A 144 -7.81 4.63 -10.01
N LYS A 145 -7.88 5.77 -9.32
CA LYS A 145 -6.95 6.13 -8.22
C LYS A 145 -7.17 5.20 -7.01
N GLU A 146 -8.41 4.89 -6.70
CA GLU A 146 -8.78 4.00 -5.59
C GLU A 146 -8.22 2.57 -5.76
N ALA A 147 -8.32 2.02 -6.98
CA ALA A 147 -7.73 0.72 -7.28
C ALA A 147 -6.20 0.73 -7.15
N CYS A 148 -5.54 1.80 -7.60
CA CYS A 148 -4.11 1.99 -7.39
C CYS A 148 -3.76 2.07 -5.91
N GLN A 149 -4.53 2.81 -5.11
CA GLN A 149 -4.31 2.93 -3.66
C GLN A 149 -4.55 1.61 -2.91
N ALA A 150 -5.55 0.81 -3.32
CA ALA A 150 -5.78 -0.51 -2.72
C ALA A 150 -4.60 -1.45 -2.99
N VAL A 151 -4.10 -1.48 -4.23
CA VAL A 151 -2.90 -2.24 -4.60
C VAL A 151 -1.68 -1.73 -3.83
N GLU A 152 -1.49 -0.43 -3.68
CA GLU A 152 -0.38 0.13 -2.89
C GLU A 152 -0.45 -0.27 -1.42
N ARG A 153 -1.63 -0.26 -0.82
CA ARG A 153 -1.85 -0.68 0.59
C ARG A 153 -1.48 -2.14 0.80
N GLU A 154 -1.88 -3.01 -0.11
CA GLU A 154 -1.57 -4.44 -0.03
C GLU A 154 -0.06 -4.69 -0.19
N LEU A 155 0.57 -4.09 -1.22
CA LEU A 155 2.01 -4.22 -1.46
C LEU A 155 2.87 -3.68 -0.31
N MET A 156 2.39 -2.66 0.39
CA MET A 156 3.10 -2.04 1.52
C MET A 156 3.24 -3.00 2.70
N SER A 157 2.24 -3.84 2.94
CA SER A 157 2.18 -4.76 4.09
C SER A 157 3.00 -6.05 3.89
N VAL A 158 3.42 -6.36 2.66
CA VAL A 158 4.02 -7.66 2.31
C VAL A 158 5.54 -7.67 2.50
N LEU A 159 6.02 -8.65 3.27
CA LEU A 159 7.45 -8.93 3.41
C LEU A 159 8.04 -9.40 2.07
N GLY A 160 9.23 -8.93 1.73
CA GLY A 160 9.90 -9.23 0.46
C GLY A 160 9.62 -8.22 -0.65
N ILE A 161 8.68 -7.27 -0.49
CA ILE A 161 8.49 -6.14 -1.42
C ILE A 161 9.30 -4.94 -0.91
N GLU A 162 10.28 -4.50 -1.71
CA GLU A 162 11.17 -3.39 -1.34
C GLU A 162 10.60 -2.04 -1.74
N LYS A 163 10.21 -1.91 -3.02
CA LYS A 163 9.66 -0.68 -3.60
C LYS A 163 8.55 -1.01 -4.58
N TYR A 164 7.56 -0.15 -4.64
CA TYR A 164 6.49 -0.25 -5.62
C TYR A 164 6.10 1.14 -6.14
N LYS A 165 5.50 1.16 -7.32
CA LYS A 165 4.94 2.37 -7.91
C LYS A 165 3.77 2.01 -8.80
N THR A 166 2.60 2.55 -8.51
CA THR A 166 1.42 2.43 -9.36
C THR A 166 1.27 3.63 -10.28
N SER A 167 0.55 3.45 -11.37
CA SER A 167 0.22 4.52 -12.30
C SER A 167 -1.18 4.32 -12.87
N ALA A 168 -2.13 5.09 -12.41
CA ALA A 168 -3.49 5.10 -12.96
C ALA A 168 -3.52 5.51 -14.45
N ALA A 169 -2.62 6.41 -14.88
CA ALA A 169 -2.55 6.85 -16.27
C ALA A 169 -2.23 5.72 -17.26
N THR A 170 -1.43 4.75 -16.84
CA THR A 170 -1.03 3.61 -17.69
C THR A 170 -1.68 2.29 -17.26
N GLY A 171 -2.36 2.26 -16.12
CA GLY A 171 -2.91 1.05 -15.51
C GLY A 171 -1.81 0.05 -15.14
N SER A 172 -0.63 0.51 -14.71
CA SER A 172 0.53 -0.35 -14.45
C SER A 172 1.04 -0.23 -13.02
N VAL A 173 1.62 -1.34 -12.55
CA VAL A 173 2.32 -1.46 -11.26
C VAL A 173 3.75 -1.89 -11.55
N LEU A 174 4.71 -1.22 -10.92
CA LEU A 174 6.10 -1.62 -10.87
C LEU A 174 6.39 -2.11 -9.45
N VAL A 175 6.91 -3.32 -9.31
CA VAL A 175 7.27 -3.93 -8.03
C VAL A 175 8.74 -4.32 -8.05
N ASN A 176 9.49 -3.87 -7.06
CA ASN A 176 10.82 -4.38 -6.75
C ASN A 176 10.70 -5.31 -5.54
N TYR A 177 11.23 -6.53 -5.66
CA TYR A 177 11.04 -7.58 -4.65
C TYR A 177 12.30 -8.42 -4.47
N THR A 178 12.40 -9.13 -3.35
CA THR A 178 13.51 -10.05 -3.05
C THR A 178 13.16 -11.45 -3.58
N PRO A 179 13.85 -11.97 -4.62
CA PRO A 179 13.52 -13.25 -5.27
C PRO A 179 13.57 -14.47 -4.34
N GLY A 180 14.33 -14.40 -3.23
CA GLY A 180 14.39 -15.47 -2.24
C GLY A 180 13.16 -15.57 -1.33
N LEU A 181 12.35 -14.50 -1.22
CA LEU A 181 11.17 -14.43 -0.36
C LEU A 181 9.85 -14.53 -1.13
N LEU A 182 9.82 -14.07 -2.38
CA LEU A 182 8.61 -14.03 -3.19
C LEU A 182 8.90 -14.51 -4.62
N ARG A 183 7.95 -15.28 -5.17
CA ARG A 183 7.90 -15.68 -6.57
C ARG A 183 6.95 -14.77 -7.35
N LYS A 184 7.11 -14.71 -8.66
CA LYS A 184 6.26 -13.91 -9.56
C LYS A 184 4.77 -14.23 -9.39
N GLU A 185 4.44 -15.51 -9.34
CA GLU A 185 3.07 -16.01 -9.20
C GLU A 185 2.45 -15.51 -7.90
N GLN A 186 3.19 -15.53 -6.81
CA GLN A 186 2.75 -15.03 -5.50
C GLN A 186 2.49 -13.51 -5.53
N ILE A 187 3.33 -12.73 -6.23
CA ILE A 187 3.09 -11.29 -6.41
C ILE A 187 1.80 -11.04 -7.19
N ILE A 188 1.55 -11.83 -8.23
CA ILE A 188 0.31 -11.71 -9.02
C ILE A 188 -0.91 -12.07 -8.17
N GLU A 189 -0.83 -13.12 -7.34
CA GLU A 189 -1.90 -13.50 -6.41
C GLU A 189 -2.21 -12.40 -5.39
N ILE A 190 -1.17 -11.76 -4.82
CA ILE A 190 -1.32 -10.61 -3.92
C ILE A 190 -2.05 -9.45 -4.62
N LEU A 191 -1.65 -9.13 -5.85
CA LEU A 191 -2.27 -8.07 -6.63
C LEU A 191 -3.71 -8.38 -7.01
N GLU A 192 -4.03 -9.65 -7.25
CA GLU A 192 -5.37 -10.12 -7.54
C GLU A 192 -6.28 -9.99 -6.32
N SER A 193 -5.80 -10.42 -5.14
CA SER A 193 -6.54 -10.28 -3.88
C SER A 193 -6.83 -8.81 -3.53
N ALA A 194 -5.89 -7.91 -3.81
CA ALA A 194 -6.06 -6.47 -3.62
C ALA A 194 -7.21 -5.88 -4.46
N LEU A 195 -7.41 -6.40 -5.67
CA LEU A 195 -8.49 -5.95 -6.56
C LEU A 195 -9.84 -6.59 -6.25
N HIS A 196 -9.84 -7.81 -5.68
CA HIS A 196 -11.09 -8.53 -5.35
C HIS A 196 -11.90 -7.83 -4.25
N ASN A 197 -11.24 -7.15 -3.34
CA ASN A 197 -11.85 -6.43 -2.22
C ASN A 197 -12.41 -5.04 -2.60
N ILE A 198 -12.30 -4.64 -3.87
CA ILE A 198 -12.86 -3.39 -4.35
C ILE A 198 -14.28 -3.67 -4.85
N GLU A 199 -15.29 -3.24 -4.12
CA GLU A 199 -16.66 -3.13 -4.62
C GLU A 199 -16.63 -2.28 -5.89
N ASP A 200 -17.23 -2.78 -6.97
CA ASP A 200 -17.11 -2.26 -8.33
C ASP A 200 -17.51 -0.78 -8.41
N PRO A 201 -16.58 0.14 -8.46
CA PRO A 201 -16.92 1.54 -8.66
C PRO A 201 -17.35 1.72 -10.11
N HIS A 202 -18.63 1.93 -10.33
CA HIS A 202 -19.17 2.33 -11.62
C HIS A 202 -18.62 3.72 -11.98
N GLY A 203 -17.57 3.75 -12.76
CA GLY A 203 -17.03 4.98 -13.32
C GLY A 203 -15.51 4.99 -13.38
N TYR A 204 -14.97 5.52 -14.47
CA TYR A 204 -13.57 5.90 -14.52
C TYR A 204 -13.40 7.17 -13.69
N ASP A 205 -12.50 7.19 -12.73
CA ASP A 205 -12.03 8.42 -12.11
C ASP A 205 -11.50 9.32 -13.22
N ARG A 206 -12.17 10.43 -13.42
CA ARG A 206 -11.60 11.47 -14.27
C ARG A 206 -10.37 11.97 -13.53
N PRO A 207 -9.17 11.97 -14.16
CA PRO A 207 -8.02 12.56 -13.52
C PRO A 207 -8.40 13.97 -13.09
N ASP A 208 -8.17 14.31 -11.83
CA ASP A 208 -8.41 15.67 -11.37
C ASP A 208 -7.40 16.58 -12.08
N LEU A 209 -7.86 17.17 -13.17
CA LEU A 209 -7.11 18.15 -13.97
C LEU A 209 -7.36 19.57 -13.47
N SER A 210 -8.10 19.76 -12.36
CA SER A 210 -8.49 21.07 -11.88
C SER A 210 -7.29 21.96 -11.58
N PHE A 211 -6.27 21.44 -10.90
CA PHE A 211 -5.06 22.21 -10.60
C PHE A 211 -4.19 22.49 -11.84
N PRO A 212 -3.82 21.51 -12.70
CA PRO A 212 -3.10 21.82 -13.94
C PRO A 212 -3.83 22.80 -14.86
N LEU A 213 -5.13 22.60 -15.06
CA LEU A 213 -5.92 23.47 -15.94
C LEU A 213 -6.12 24.87 -15.35
N SER A 214 -6.33 25.01 -14.05
CA SER A 214 -6.39 26.32 -13.40
C SER A 214 -5.03 27.04 -13.47
N THR A 215 -3.91 26.30 -13.38
CA THR A 215 -2.56 26.88 -13.53
C THR A 215 -2.34 27.44 -14.94
N VAL A 216 -2.84 26.78 -15.99
CA VAL A 216 -2.84 27.32 -17.36
C VAL A 216 -3.85 28.45 -17.52
N GLY A 217 -4.96 28.41 -16.80
CA GLY A 217 -6.02 29.41 -16.84
C GLY A 217 -5.58 30.81 -16.41
N VAL A 218 -4.70 30.92 -15.40
CA VAL A 218 -4.22 32.23 -14.90
C VAL A 218 -3.47 33.02 -15.98
N PRO A 219 -2.36 32.52 -16.59
CA PRO A 219 -1.68 33.30 -17.64
C PRO A 219 -2.54 33.51 -18.87
N LEU A 220 -3.42 32.55 -19.22
CA LEU A 220 -4.36 32.74 -20.32
C LEU A 220 -5.33 33.90 -20.05
N SER A 221 -5.84 34.01 -18.82
CA SER A 221 -6.75 35.10 -18.43
C SER A 221 -6.05 36.47 -18.39
N ILE A 222 -4.76 36.53 -18.00
CA ILE A 222 -3.94 37.75 -18.11
C ILE A 222 -3.83 38.16 -19.58
N GLY A 223 -3.44 37.25 -20.45
CA GLY A 223 -3.34 37.52 -21.88
C GLY A 223 -4.65 37.97 -22.51
N ALA A 224 -5.76 37.32 -22.16
CA ALA A 224 -7.09 37.64 -22.65
C ALA A 224 -7.59 39.00 -22.17
N GLN A 225 -7.37 39.35 -20.91
CA GLN A 225 -7.91 40.56 -20.32
C GLN A 225 -7.07 41.83 -20.63
N PHE A 226 -5.72 41.67 -20.71
CA PHE A 226 -4.82 42.82 -20.80
C PHE A 226 -4.07 42.95 -22.13
N ALA A 227 -3.87 41.86 -22.89
CA ALA A 227 -3.06 41.83 -24.09
C ALA A 227 -3.86 41.55 -25.38
N PHE A 228 -4.74 40.55 -25.37
CA PHE A 228 -5.45 40.08 -26.56
C PHE A 228 -6.92 39.72 -26.26
N PRO A 229 -7.85 40.69 -26.23
CA PRO A 229 -9.26 40.49 -25.88
C PRO A 229 -9.99 39.37 -26.64
N PRO A 230 -9.68 39.04 -27.90
CA PRO A 230 -10.32 37.93 -28.59
C PRO A 230 -10.18 36.55 -27.90
N LEU A 231 -9.23 36.38 -26.97
CA LEU A 231 -9.09 35.17 -26.14
C LEU A 231 -10.07 35.10 -24.97
N MET A 232 -10.82 36.17 -24.67
CA MET A 232 -11.77 36.21 -23.54
C MET A 232 -12.79 35.05 -23.52
N PRO A 233 -13.42 34.65 -24.64
CA PRO A 233 -14.34 33.52 -24.63
C PRO A 233 -13.66 32.19 -24.26
N VAL A 234 -12.40 31.98 -24.67
CA VAL A 234 -11.63 30.77 -24.37
C VAL A 234 -11.25 30.76 -22.90
N ALA A 235 -10.76 31.87 -22.36
CA ALA A 235 -10.42 32.00 -20.95
C ALA A 235 -11.67 31.85 -20.05
N GLY A 236 -12.81 32.42 -20.47
CA GLY A 236 -14.10 32.28 -19.78
C GLY A 236 -14.61 30.84 -19.78
N ALA A 237 -14.51 30.14 -20.90
CA ALA A 237 -14.88 28.72 -20.98
C ALA A 237 -13.99 27.83 -20.07
N LEU A 238 -12.69 28.13 -20.02
CA LEU A 238 -11.77 27.43 -19.12
C LEU A 238 -12.06 27.71 -17.65
N LEU A 239 -12.38 28.99 -17.31
CA LEU A 239 -12.82 29.36 -15.97
C LEU A 239 -14.11 28.62 -15.57
N ALA A 240 -15.11 28.58 -16.44
CA ALA A 240 -16.37 27.86 -16.21
C ALA A 240 -16.12 26.35 -15.99
N TYR A 241 -15.25 25.74 -16.80
CA TYR A 241 -14.88 24.35 -16.64
C TYR A 241 -14.19 24.07 -15.29
N ASN A 242 -13.19 24.87 -14.90
CA ASN A 242 -12.48 24.76 -13.64
C ASN A 242 -13.38 24.95 -12.41
N SER A 243 -14.49 25.67 -12.59
CA SER A 243 -15.46 25.99 -11.53
C SER A 243 -16.53 24.91 -11.32
N ILE A 244 -16.58 23.86 -12.16
CA ILE A 244 -17.58 22.79 -12.04
C ILE A 244 -17.56 22.15 -10.65
N THR A 245 -16.39 21.91 -10.11
CA THR A 245 -16.23 21.33 -8.76
C THR A 245 -16.77 22.26 -7.68
N THR A 246 -16.50 23.57 -7.78
CA THR A 246 -17.02 24.60 -6.87
C THR A 246 -18.55 24.67 -6.91
N PHE A 247 -19.14 24.60 -8.09
CA PHE A 247 -20.61 24.59 -8.23
C PHE A 247 -21.24 23.29 -7.66
N LYS A 248 -20.58 22.14 -7.81
CA LYS A 248 -21.05 20.88 -7.19
C LYS A 248 -21.04 20.98 -5.66
N GLN A 249 -19.95 21.47 -5.08
CA GLN A 249 -19.82 21.66 -3.62
C GLN A 249 -20.84 22.69 -3.11
N ALA A 250 -21.00 23.80 -3.81
CA ALA A 250 -22.01 24.80 -3.46
C ALA A 250 -23.43 24.24 -3.49
N ARG A 251 -23.76 23.41 -4.48
CA ARG A 251 -25.05 22.72 -4.54
C ARG A 251 -25.27 21.78 -3.37
N GLU A 252 -24.27 20.97 -3.03
CA GLU A 252 -24.30 20.04 -1.90
C GLU A 252 -24.54 20.80 -0.58
N VAL A 253 -23.74 21.84 -0.31
CA VAL A 253 -23.87 22.65 0.91
C VAL A 253 -25.23 23.36 0.98
N LEU A 254 -25.72 23.90 -0.14
CA LEU A 254 -26.97 24.67 -0.17
C LEU A 254 -28.22 23.77 -0.06
N PHE A 255 -28.26 22.64 -0.80
CA PHE A 255 -29.48 21.83 -0.92
C PHE A 255 -29.47 20.63 0.05
N ASP A 256 -28.32 19.97 0.27
CA ASP A 256 -28.23 18.80 1.10
C ASP A 256 -28.00 19.19 2.57
N GLU A 257 -27.06 20.10 2.86
CA GLU A 257 -26.77 20.60 4.20
C GLU A 257 -27.65 21.78 4.63
N ARG A 258 -28.36 22.40 3.68
CA ARG A 258 -29.28 23.55 3.91
C ARG A 258 -28.63 24.72 4.64
N ARG A 259 -27.36 25.02 4.34
CA ARG A 259 -26.62 26.14 4.93
C ARG A 259 -25.99 27.04 3.87
N LEU A 260 -25.76 28.31 4.23
CA LEU A 260 -25.00 29.26 3.42
C LEU A 260 -23.52 29.17 3.86
N GLY A 261 -22.75 28.32 3.19
CA GLY A 261 -21.32 28.15 3.44
C GLY A 261 -20.47 28.95 2.45
N VAL A 262 -19.16 28.96 2.70
CA VAL A 262 -18.18 29.64 1.82
C VAL A 262 -18.21 29.10 0.39
N ASP A 263 -18.55 27.83 0.17
CA ASP A 263 -18.67 27.24 -1.17
C ASP A 263 -19.76 27.89 -2.00
N VAL A 264 -20.87 28.33 -1.36
CA VAL A 264 -21.93 29.06 -2.00
C VAL A 264 -21.46 30.47 -2.38
N LEU A 265 -20.70 31.13 -1.50
CA LEU A 265 -20.10 32.44 -1.78
C LEU A 265 -19.10 32.34 -2.94
N ASP A 266 -18.22 31.36 -2.95
CA ASP A 266 -17.27 31.12 -4.04
C ASP A 266 -18.00 30.94 -5.39
N ALA A 267 -19.11 30.19 -5.42
CA ALA A 267 -19.91 30.00 -6.62
C ALA A 267 -20.55 31.31 -7.10
N ILE A 268 -21.04 32.17 -6.17
CA ILE A 268 -21.58 33.51 -6.48
C ILE A 268 -20.47 34.39 -7.07
N VAL A 269 -19.29 34.41 -6.46
CA VAL A 269 -18.13 35.19 -6.92
C VAL A 269 -17.70 34.74 -8.32
N VAL A 270 -17.56 33.45 -8.57
CA VAL A 270 -17.22 32.96 -9.92
C VAL A 270 -18.26 33.34 -10.96
N THR A 271 -19.56 33.22 -10.62
CA THR A 271 -20.66 33.63 -11.51
C THR A 271 -20.57 35.11 -11.81
N GLY A 272 -20.34 35.95 -10.80
CA GLY A 272 -20.16 37.38 -10.94
C GLY A 272 -18.94 37.74 -11.79
N CYS A 273 -17.81 37.04 -11.64
CA CYS A 273 -16.61 37.22 -12.47
C CYS A 273 -16.89 36.91 -13.95
N LEU A 274 -17.65 35.86 -14.23
CA LEU A 274 -18.05 35.50 -15.59
C LEU A 274 -19.01 36.55 -16.18
N ALA A 275 -19.98 37.02 -15.40
CA ALA A 275 -20.98 38.00 -15.84
C ALA A 275 -20.38 39.38 -16.07
N THR A 276 -19.42 39.82 -15.26
CA THR A 276 -18.75 41.12 -15.36
C THR A 276 -17.54 41.13 -16.30
N GLY A 277 -17.12 39.96 -16.83
CA GLY A 277 -15.93 39.85 -17.66
C GLY A 277 -14.61 39.93 -16.88
N SER A 278 -14.64 39.87 -15.55
CA SER A 278 -13.45 39.89 -14.67
C SER A 278 -12.77 38.51 -14.62
N ILE A 279 -12.42 37.98 -15.80
CA ILE A 279 -11.95 36.57 -15.95
C ILE A 279 -10.67 36.30 -15.20
N PHE A 280 -9.76 37.28 -15.12
CA PHE A 280 -8.50 37.13 -14.35
C PHE A 280 -8.77 36.89 -12.86
N ALA A 281 -9.64 37.72 -12.24
CA ALA A 281 -9.96 37.56 -10.81
C ALA A 281 -10.58 36.17 -10.51
N GLY A 282 -11.54 35.73 -11.34
CA GLY A 282 -12.12 34.39 -11.24
C GLY A 282 -11.12 33.27 -11.45
N SER A 283 -10.16 33.43 -12.37
CA SER A 283 -9.11 32.43 -12.61
C SER A 283 -8.14 32.32 -11.45
N VAL A 284 -7.78 33.41 -10.80
CA VAL A 284 -6.94 33.40 -9.59
C VAL A 284 -7.68 32.70 -8.44
N LEU A 285 -8.97 33.04 -8.21
CA LEU A 285 -9.78 32.39 -7.18
C LEU A 285 -9.84 30.88 -7.39
N THR A 286 -10.20 30.41 -8.60
CA THR A 286 -10.29 28.97 -8.88
C THR A 286 -8.97 28.27 -8.80
N TRP A 287 -7.85 28.93 -9.15
CA TRP A 287 -6.51 28.41 -8.94
C TRP A 287 -6.17 28.24 -7.46
N CYS A 288 -6.47 29.25 -6.63
CA CYS A 288 -6.28 29.17 -5.18
C CYS A 288 -7.07 28.02 -4.56
N LEU A 289 -8.33 27.85 -4.95
CA LEU A 289 -9.17 26.74 -4.46
C LEU A 289 -8.64 25.37 -4.90
N ALA A 290 -8.20 25.22 -6.15
CA ALA A 290 -7.62 23.99 -6.66
C ALA A 290 -6.28 23.67 -5.98
N PHE A 291 -5.44 24.68 -5.73
CA PHE A 291 -4.18 24.55 -5.01
C PHE A 291 -4.41 24.11 -3.56
N GLY A 292 -5.36 24.73 -2.85
CA GLY A 292 -5.74 24.34 -1.49
C GLY A 292 -6.18 22.89 -1.40
N ARG A 293 -7.04 22.43 -2.31
CA ARG A 293 -7.48 21.03 -2.38
C ARG A 293 -6.31 20.07 -2.61
N MET A 294 -5.43 20.38 -3.54
CA MET A 294 -4.23 19.58 -3.83
C MET A 294 -3.32 19.44 -2.61
N LEU A 295 -3.12 20.54 -1.84
CA LEU A 295 -2.31 20.52 -0.62
C LEU A 295 -2.93 19.62 0.46
N VAL A 296 -4.25 19.71 0.69
CA VAL A 296 -4.97 18.89 1.67
C VAL A 296 -4.88 17.41 1.30
N GLU A 297 -5.18 17.04 0.05
CA GLU A 297 -5.08 15.67 -0.42
C GLU A 297 -3.67 15.10 -0.24
N LYS A 298 -2.64 15.85 -0.65
CA LYS A 298 -1.25 15.40 -0.53
C LYS A 298 -0.85 15.16 0.92
N THR A 299 -1.24 16.06 1.83
CA THR A 299 -0.93 15.95 3.26
C THR A 299 -1.59 14.72 3.88
N GLN A 300 -2.85 14.44 3.51
CA GLN A 300 -3.58 13.27 4.00
C GLN A 300 -2.99 11.95 3.47
N ASP A 301 -2.60 11.89 2.19
CA ASP A 301 -2.00 10.71 1.59
C ASP A 301 -0.64 10.36 2.22
N ASP A 302 0.20 11.36 2.47
CA ASP A 302 1.51 11.18 3.09
C ASP A 302 1.40 10.72 4.56
N SER A 303 0.46 11.28 5.33
CA SER A 303 0.20 10.87 6.72
C SER A 303 -0.27 9.41 6.81
N LYS A 304 -1.18 8.99 5.93
CA LYS A 304 -1.65 7.59 5.90
C LYS A 304 -0.54 6.60 5.57
N LYS A 305 0.36 6.92 4.64
CA LYS A 305 1.49 6.06 4.29
C LYS A 305 2.48 5.86 5.43
N MET A 306 2.71 6.86 6.27
CA MET A 306 3.60 6.76 7.42
C MET A 306 3.08 5.84 8.51
N LEU A 307 1.76 5.84 8.76
CA LEU A 307 1.15 5.04 9.83
C LEU A 307 1.13 3.53 9.52
N LEU A 308 1.01 3.15 8.25
CA LEU A 308 0.97 1.75 7.84
C LEU A 308 2.30 0.98 8.06
N ASN A 309 3.42 1.68 8.25
CA ASN A 309 4.75 1.06 8.39
C ASN A 309 5.19 0.83 9.85
N VAL A 310 4.35 1.11 10.86
CA VAL A 310 4.77 1.07 12.28
C VAL A 310 5.15 -0.34 12.74
N PHE A 311 4.42 -1.37 12.31
CA PHE A 311 4.62 -2.76 12.74
C PHE A 311 5.39 -3.63 11.76
N GLY A 312 6.00 -3.03 10.73
CA GLY A 312 6.76 -3.76 9.72
C GLY A 312 5.89 -4.53 8.72
N LYS A 313 6.56 -5.28 7.87
CA LYS A 313 5.93 -6.08 6.82
C LYS A 313 5.70 -7.50 7.32
N GLN A 314 4.55 -8.08 6.97
CA GLN A 314 4.22 -9.46 7.33
C GLN A 314 4.49 -10.42 6.17
N PRO A 315 4.85 -11.69 6.44
CA PRO A 315 4.93 -12.71 5.43
C PRO A 315 3.52 -13.03 4.90
N ARG A 316 3.40 -13.24 3.60
CA ARG A 316 2.12 -13.61 2.97
C ARG A 316 1.89 -15.12 3.01
N TYR A 317 2.95 -15.89 3.09
CA TYR A 317 2.94 -17.35 3.16
C TYR A 317 3.62 -17.80 4.41
N VAL A 318 3.15 -18.94 4.95
CA VAL A 318 3.62 -19.55 6.19
C VAL A 318 3.76 -21.06 6.00
N TRP A 319 4.55 -21.71 6.84
CA TRP A 319 4.73 -23.14 6.84
C TRP A 319 3.72 -23.78 7.80
N LEU A 320 2.64 -24.34 7.24
CA LEU A 320 1.65 -25.14 7.98
C LEU A 320 2.24 -26.53 8.25
N TRP A 321 2.23 -26.97 9.51
CA TRP A 321 2.62 -28.30 9.91
C TRP A 321 1.43 -29.23 9.94
N ARG A 322 1.43 -30.24 9.08
CA ARG A 322 0.36 -31.24 9.02
C ARG A 322 0.92 -32.61 8.68
N ASP A 323 0.59 -33.63 9.51
CA ASP A 323 0.97 -35.03 9.30
C ASP A 323 2.47 -35.25 9.06
N GLY A 324 3.34 -34.48 9.74
CA GLY A 324 4.79 -34.60 9.63
C GLY A 324 5.41 -33.86 8.45
N VAL A 325 4.64 -33.05 7.72
CA VAL A 325 5.09 -32.31 6.53
C VAL A 325 4.84 -30.82 6.69
N GLU A 326 5.79 -29.99 6.25
CA GLU A 326 5.66 -28.54 6.15
C GLU A 326 5.03 -28.17 4.79
N ILE A 327 3.89 -27.50 4.81
CA ILE A 327 3.12 -27.11 3.61
C ILE A 327 3.07 -25.59 3.52
N GLU A 328 3.59 -25.01 2.43
CA GLU A 328 3.48 -23.56 2.19
C GLU A 328 2.00 -23.17 2.00
N THR A 329 1.48 -22.35 2.89
CA THR A 329 0.06 -21.97 2.93
C THR A 329 -0.07 -20.44 3.01
N PRO A 330 -1.01 -19.81 2.28
CA PRO A 330 -1.31 -18.39 2.45
C PRO A 330 -1.79 -18.07 3.87
N LEU A 331 -1.29 -16.97 4.44
CA LEU A 331 -1.61 -16.54 5.81
C LEU A 331 -3.11 -16.33 6.06
N ASP A 332 -3.85 -15.89 5.05
CA ASP A 332 -5.29 -15.65 5.11
C ASP A 332 -6.15 -16.92 5.14
N LYS A 333 -5.55 -18.08 4.83
CA LYS A 333 -6.23 -19.39 4.91
C LYS A 333 -6.01 -20.12 6.24
N LEU A 334 -5.19 -19.56 7.13
CA LEU A 334 -4.99 -20.14 8.45
C LEU A 334 -6.23 -19.97 9.32
N VAL A 335 -6.56 -21.00 10.07
CA VAL A 335 -7.62 -20.99 11.06
C VAL A 335 -7.06 -21.22 12.46
N ALA A 336 -7.80 -20.78 13.47
CA ALA A 336 -7.43 -21.03 14.87
C ALA A 336 -7.33 -22.55 15.13
N GLY A 337 -6.25 -22.97 15.76
CA GLY A 337 -5.92 -24.37 16.01
C GLY A 337 -4.93 -24.99 15.02
N ASP A 338 -4.66 -24.36 13.87
CA ASP A 338 -3.61 -24.80 12.96
C ASP A 338 -2.23 -24.74 13.64
N MET A 339 -1.31 -25.63 13.23
CA MET A 339 0.07 -25.64 13.68
C MET A 339 0.97 -25.07 12.60
N ILE A 340 1.76 -24.06 12.92
CA ILE A 340 2.75 -23.48 12.00
C ILE A 340 4.17 -23.66 12.51
N VAL A 341 5.11 -23.71 11.59
CA VAL A 341 6.55 -23.77 11.89
C VAL A 341 7.16 -22.41 11.64
N ILE A 342 7.98 -21.95 12.57
CA ILE A 342 8.70 -20.68 12.47
C ILE A 342 10.19 -20.96 12.71
N ASN A 343 11.03 -20.51 11.79
CA ASN A 343 12.46 -20.72 11.79
C ASN A 343 13.22 -19.42 12.13
N THR A 344 14.49 -19.59 12.49
CA THR A 344 15.41 -18.45 12.74
C THR A 344 15.42 -17.46 11.58
N GLY A 345 15.28 -16.17 11.90
CA GLY A 345 15.25 -15.06 10.94
C GLY A 345 13.88 -14.74 10.37
N GLU A 346 12.87 -15.55 10.63
CA GLU A 346 11.51 -15.33 10.14
C GLU A 346 10.73 -14.40 11.07
N VAL A 347 9.77 -13.68 10.49
CA VAL A 347 8.78 -12.87 11.21
C VAL A 347 7.66 -13.79 11.67
N VAL A 348 7.28 -13.72 12.94
CA VAL A 348 6.13 -14.43 13.50
C VAL A 348 4.86 -13.90 12.85
N PRO A 349 4.07 -14.73 12.14
CA PRO A 349 2.95 -14.24 11.32
C PRO A 349 1.62 -14.18 12.07
N VAL A 350 1.51 -14.80 13.24
CA VAL A 350 0.25 -14.98 14.00
C VAL A 350 0.47 -14.73 15.49
N ASP A 351 -0.61 -14.50 16.23
CA ASP A 351 -0.57 -14.66 17.67
C ASP A 351 -0.92 -16.13 18.01
N GLY A 352 -0.15 -16.77 18.90
CA GLY A 352 -0.34 -18.17 19.23
C GLY A 352 0.47 -18.62 20.44
N ILE A 353 0.41 -19.92 20.70
CA ILE A 353 1.12 -20.57 21.82
C ILE A 353 2.13 -21.56 21.25
N VAL A 354 3.34 -21.56 21.78
CA VAL A 354 4.38 -22.52 21.43
C VAL A 354 3.96 -23.90 21.95
N ASP A 355 3.81 -24.84 21.04
CA ASP A 355 3.45 -26.23 21.34
C ASP A 355 4.69 -27.12 21.46
N GLU A 356 5.73 -26.86 20.65
CA GLU A 356 6.98 -27.58 20.64
C GLU A 356 8.15 -26.65 20.26
N GLY A 357 9.32 -26.91 20.85
CA GLY A 357 10.56 -26.18 20.57
C GLY A 357 10.85 -25.05 21.56
N MET A 358 11.90 -24.30 21.26
CA MET A 358 12.36 -23.16 22.04
C MET A 358 12.96 -22.10 21.11
N ALA A 359 12.70 -20.83 21.38
CA ALA A 359 13.16 -19.73 20.57
C ALA A 359 13.53 -18.49 21.35
N MET A 360 14.44 -17.68 20.79
CA MET A 360 14.69 -16.31 21.18
C MET A 360 13.94 -15.40 20.20
N ILE A 361 12.98 -14.63 20.70
CA ILE A 361 12.10 -13.79 19.87
C ILE A 361 12.31 -12.32 20.22
N ASP A 362 12.69 -11.52 19.23
CA ASP A 362 12.73 -10.07 19.33
C ASP A 362 11.29 -9.52 19.28
N GLN A 363 10.85 -8.99 20.40
CA GLN A 363 9.53 -8.40 20.60
C GLN A 363 9.59 -6.87 20.69
N HIS A 364 10.72 -6.25 20.34
CA HIS A 364 10.97 -4.81 20.49
C HIS A 364 9.86 -3.96 19.87
N ALA A 365 9.36 -4.34 18.69
CA ALA A 365 8.30 -3.61 18.00
C ALA A 365 6.97 -3.53 18.79
N LEU A 366 6.70 -4.48 19.70
CA LEU A 366 5.48 -4.53 20.50
C LEU A 366 5.69 -4.08 21.95
N THR A 367 6.80 -4.48 22.55
CA THR A 367 7.06 -4.28 23.99
C THR A 367 8.04 -3.15 24.26
N GLY A 368 8.80 -2.70 23.25
CA GLY A 368 9.90 -1.77 23.41
C GLY A 368 11.16 -2.37 24.04
N GLU A 369 11.15 -3.63 24.47
CA GLU A 369 12.30 -4.29 25.07
C GLU A 369 13.32 -4.72 24.01
N SER A 370 14.57 -4.26 24.12
CA SER A 370 15.63 -4.56 23.16
C SER A 370 16.25 -5.94 23.31
N THR A 371 16.00 -6.60 24.44
CA THR A 371 16.51 -7.96 24.70
C THR A 371 15.50 -8.99 24.17
N PRO A 372 15.91 -9.89 23.27
CA PRO A 372 15.04 -10.96 22.81
C PRO A 372 14.50 -11.79 23.97
N ALA A 373 13.20 -12.06 23.95
CA ALA A 373 12.53 -12.89 24.96
C ALA A 373 12.73 -14.37 24.63
N GLU A 374 13.07 -15.15 25.65
CA GLU A 374 13.07 -16.61 25.56
C GLU A 374 11.64 -17.13 25.61
N LYS A 375 11.26 -17.98 24.65
CA LYS A 375 9.92 -18.58 24.52
C LYS A 375 10.04 -20.10 24.38
N GLY A 376 9.41 -20.82 25.29
CA GLY A 376 9.31 -22.27 25.31
C GLY A 376 7.88 -22.76 25.22
N VAL A 377 7.69 -24.07 25.42
CA VAL A 377 6.36 -24.71 25.36
C VAL A 377 5.40 -24.08 26.37
N GLY A 378 4.22 -23.69 25.89
CA GLY A 378 3.19 -23.01 26.68
C GLY A 378 3.28 -21.47 26.67
N ASP A 379 4.37 -20.89 26.16
CA ASP A 379 4.53 -19.44 26.07
C ASP A 379 3.78 -18.85 24.87
N ARG A 380 3.25 -17.63 25.05
CA ARG A 380 2.62 -16.87 23.96
C ARG A 380 3.66 -16.18 23.10
N VAL A 381 3.43 -16.23 21.78
CA VAL A 381 4.15 -15.46 20.77
C VAL A 381 3.18 -14.53 20.04
N PHE A 382 3.70 -13.43 19.51
CA PHE A 382 2.88 -12.38 18.91
C PHE A 382 3.30 -12.09 17.48
N ALA A 383 2.33 -11.83 16.63
CA ALA A 383 2.55 -11.42 15.25
C ALA A 383 3.41 -10.14 15.16
N SER A 384 4.18 -10.02 14.09
CA SER A 384 5.12 -8.91 13.84
C SER A 384 6.35 -8.86 14.75
N THR A 385 6.63 -9.94 15.49
CA THR A 385 7.91 -10.16 16.18
C THR A 385 8.86 -10.96 15.30
N VAL A 386 10.15 -10.95 15.60
CA VAL A 386 11.18 -11.61 14.76
C VAL A 386 11.86 -12.73 15.55
N MET A 387 11.94 -13.90 14.96
CA MET A 387 12.71 -15.01 15.54
C MET A 387 14.21 -14.80 15.35
N VAL A 388 14.93 -14.59 16.43
CA VAL A 388 16.39 -14.36 16.43
C VAL A 388 17.15 -15.68 16.39
N ALA A 389 16.68 -16.70 17.13
CA ALA A 389 17.30 -18.01 17.17
C ALA A 389 16.29 -19.08 17.58
N GLY A 390 16.47 -20.30 17.10
CA GLY A 390 15.67 -21.47 17.42
C GLY A 390 14.74 -21.92 16.29
N LYS A 391 13.88 -22.87 16.61
CA LYS A 391 12.76 -23.34 15.77
C LYS A 391 11.62 -23.71 16.70
N VAL A 392 10.41 -23.23 16.40
CA VAL A 392 9.22 -23.51 17.20
C VAL A 392 8.04 -23.92 16.34
N TYR A 393 7.19 -24.75 16.92
CA TYR A 393 5.88 -25.08 16.40
C TYR A 393 4.86 -24.30 17.20
N VAL A 394 4.10 -23.46 16.51
CA VAL A 394 3.16 -22.53 17.14
C VAL A 394 1.73 -22.90 16.75
N ARG A 395 0.89 -23.10 17.75
CA ARG A 395 -0.54 -23.27 17.57
C ARG A 395 -1.20 -21.91 17.46
N VAL A 396 -1.85 -21.67 16.31
CA VAL A 396 -2.50 -20.41 15.96
C VAL A 396 -3.66 -20.14 16.90
N GLU A 397 -3.67 -18.99 17.57
CA GLU A 397 -4.83 -18.48 18.31
C GLU A 397 -5.60 -17.47 17.44
N THR A 398 -4.89 -16.49 16.89
CA THR A 398 -5.47 -15.48 15.98
C THR A 398 -4.54 -15.19 14.81
N SER A 399 -5.11 -14.96 13.63
CA SER A 399 -4.39 -14.67 12.39
C SER A 399 -4.95 -13.43 11.68
N GLY A 400 -4.20 -12.85 10.76
CA GLY A 400 -4.62 -11.75 9.91
C GLY A 400 -5.06 -10.50 10.71
N THR A 401 -6.28 -10.03 10.47
CA THR A 401 -6.82 -8.79 11.08
C THR A 401 -7.13 -8.90 12.58
N GLU A 402 -7.18 -10.09 13.12
CA GLU A 402 -7.50 -10.35 14.52
C GLU A 402 -6.26 -10.40 15.42
N THR A 403 -5.06 -10.35 14.87
CA THR A 403 -3.81 -10.31 15.64
C THR A 403 -3.68 -9.01 16.44
N THR A 404 -2.92 -9.05 17.52
CA THR A 404 -2.66 -7.90 18.40
C THR A 404 -2.05 -6.73 17.61
N SER A 405 -1.06 -6.98 16.76
CA SER A 405 -0.43 -5.97 15.92
C SER A 405 -1.41 -5.35 14.90
N ALA A 406 -2.30 -6.16 14.31
CA ALA A 406 -3.31 -5.68 13.38
C ALA A 406 -4.38 -4.81 14.07
N LYS A 407 -4.80 -5.16 15.29
CA LYS A 407 -5.73 -4.36 16.10
C LYS A 407 -5.13 -3.00 16.44
N ILE A 408 -3.86 -2.96 16.87
CA ILE A 408 -3.16 -1.70 17.15
C ILE A 408 -3.03 -0.87 15.86
N SER A 409 -2.65 -1.47 14.72
CA SER A 409 -2.60 -0.80 13.41
C SER A 409 -3.95 -0.20 13.02
N ARG A 410 -5.06 -0.92 13.26
CA ARG A 410 -6.41 -0.41 12.99
C ARG A 410 -6.72 0.83 13.84
N ILE A 411 -6.48 0.77 15.15
CA ILE A 411 -6.68 1.92 16.04
C ILE A 411 -5.89 3.14 15.58
N LEU A 412 -4.63 2.95 15.17
CA LEU A 412 -3.78 4.02 14.65
C LEU A 412 -4.32 4.59 13.33
N ASN A 413 -4.78 3.73 12.43
CA ASN A 413 -5.34 4.15 11.12
C ASN A 413 -6.67 4.88 11.26
N ASP A 414 -7.57 4.40 12.13
CA ASP A 414 -8.86 5.05 12.40
C ASP A 414 -8.66 6.46 12.98
N SER A 415 -7.56 6.66 13.72
CA SER A 415 -7.17 7.96 14.24
C SER A 415 -6.68 8.94 13.17
N ALA A 416 -6.22 8.48 12.01
CA ALA A 416 -5.59 9.31 10.98
C ALA A 416 -6.56 10.10 10.09
N GLY A 417 -7.87 9.81 10.13
CA GLY A 417 -8.88 10.36 9.21
C GLY A 417 -9.52 11.67 9.63
N TYR A 418 -9.17 12.25 10.77
CA TYR A 418 -9.84 13.46 11.28
C TYR A 418 -9.20 14.76 10.77
N LYS A 419 -10.05 15.72 10.38
CA LYS A 419 -9.62 17.11 10.07
C LYS A 419 -9.04 17.77 11.33
N LEU A 420 -8.09 18.66 11.14
CA LEU A 420 -7.50 19.48 12.21
C LEU A 420 -8.56 20.34 12.92
N SER A 421 -8.44 20.50 14.23
CA SER A 421 -9.39 21.29 15.01
C SER A 421 -9.34 22.78 14.63
N SER A 422 -8.15 23.29 14.35
CA SER A 422 -7.91 24.66 13.87
C SER A 422 -8.55 24.90 12.49
N GLN A 423 -8.47 23.93 11.58
CA GLN A 423 -9.11 23.99 10.27
C GLN A 423 -10.63 24.05 10.41
N HIS A 424 -11.24 23.20 11.26
CA HIS A 424 -12.68 23.27 11.54
C HIS A 424 -13.13 24.58 12.17
N LYS A 425 -12.34 25.13 13.11
CA LYS A 425 -12.63 26.43 13.71
C LYS A 425 -12.57 27.54 12.64
N GLY A 426 -11.56 27.49 11.77
CA GLY A 426 -11.39 28.41 10.66
C GLY A 426 -12.54 28.34 9.65
N GLU A 427 -12.93 27.13 9.22
CA GLU A 427 -14.06 26.90 8.31
C GLU A 427 -15.37 27.43 8.92
N ARG A 428 -15.64 27.17 10.19
CA ARG A 428 -16.84 27.72 10.88
C ARG A 428 -16.82 29.24 10.99
N LEU A 429 -15.66 29.84 11.19
CA LEU A 429 -15.54 31.31 11.21
C LEU A 429 -15.79 31.90 9.83
N ALA A 430 -15.24 31.29 8.80
CA ALA A 430 -15.47 31.66 7.41
C ALA A 430 -16.95 31.55 7.03
N ASP A 431 -17.62 30.44 7.39
CA ASP A 431 -19.06 30.27 7.16
C ASP A 431 -19.91 31.34 7.85
N LYS A 432 -19.56 31.74 9.08
CA LYS A 432 -20.25 32.85 9.77
C LYS A 432 -20.05 34.20 9.09
N ALA A 433 -18.94 34.40 8.40
CA ALA A 433 -18.65 35.62 7.66
C ALA A 433 -19.43 35.76 6.34
N VAL A 434 -19.96 34.63 5.80
CA VAL A 434 -20.68 34.63 4.50
C VAL A 434 -21.86 35.61 4.48
N ILE A 435 -22.72 35.57 5.49
CA ILE A 435 -23.91 36.44 5.54
C ILE A 435 -23.51 37.93 5.60
N PRO A 436 -22.61 38.39 6.50
CA PRO A 436 -22.11 39.76 6.49
C PRO A 436 -21.47 40.16 5.15
N THR A 437 -20.69 39.29 4.54
CA THR A 437 -20.04 39.57 3.23
C THR A 437 -21.07 39.75 2.12
N LEU A 438 -22.10 38.90 2.06
CA LEU A 438 -23.20 39.05 1.10
C LEU A 438 -23.99 40.32 1.32
N ALA A 439 -24.25 40.71 2.57
CA ALA A 439 -24.95 41.97 2.91
C ALA A 439 -24.13 43.18 2.47
N LEU A 440 -22.83 43.20 2.75
CA LEU A 440 -21.92 44.27 2.32
C LEU A 440 -21.77 44.28 0.80
N GLY A 441 -21.69 43.14 0.14
CA GLY A 441 -21.65 43.01 -1.31
C GLY A 441 -22.93 43.57 -1.98
N SER A 442 -24.10 43.28 -1.38
CA SER A 442 -25.38 43.83 -1.84
C SER A 442 -25.45 45.34 -1.67
N LEU A 443 -24.97 45.90 -0.56
CA LEU A 443 -24.87 47.33 -0.34
C LEU A 443 -23.92 47.99 -1.34
N ALA A 444 -22.74 47.37 -1.57
CA ALA A 444 -21.78 47.83 -2.57
C ALA A 444 -22.34 47.77 -3.99
N MET A 445 -23.19 46.81 -4.31
CA MET A 445 -23.88 46.74 -5.60
C MET A 445 -24.76 47.96 -5.84
N GLY A 446 -25.49 48.42 -4.80
CA GLY A 446 -26.35 49.61 -4.88
C GLY A 446 -25.59 50.94 -4.90
N THR A 447 -24.41 51.01 -4.27
CA THR A 447 -23.66 52.27 -4.12
C THR A 447 -22.49 52.42 -5.09
N LEU A 448 -21.75 51.35 -5.35
CA LEU A 448 -20.50 51.31 -6.13
C LEU A 448 -20.68 50.57 -7.47
N GLY A 449 -21.85 49.97 -7.69
CA GLY A 449 -22.13 49.15 -8.86
C GLY A 449 -21.50 47.78 -8.85
N PRO A 450 -21.58 47.03 -9.98
CA PRO A 450 -21.13 45.62 -10.05
C PRO A 450 -19.66 45.41 -9.72
N ALA A 451 -18.79 46.34 -10.13
CA ALA A 451 -17.34 46.25 -9.85
C ALA A 451 -17.04 46.36 -8.35
N GLY A 452 -17.74 47.28 -7.65
CA GLY A 452 -17.61 47.45 -6.21
C GLY A 452 -18.14 46.23 -5.43
N ALA A 453 -19.29 45.69 -5.85
CA ALA A 453 -19.83 44.47 -5.28
C ALA A 453 -18.85 43.29 -5.42
N MET A 454 -18.27 43.11 -6.60
CA MET A 454 -17.29 42.04 -6.85
C MET A 454 -16.00 42.23 -6.04
N ALA A 455 -15.54 43.48 -5.84
CA ALA A 455 -14.38 43.73 -4.98
C ALA A 455 -14.63 43.30 -3.52
N VAL A 456 -15.83 43.62 -2.99
CA VAL A 456 -16.22 43.20 -1.63
C VAL A 456 -16.36 41.70 -1.53
N LEU A 457 -17.06 41.04 -2.45
CA LEU A 457 -17.28 39.58 -2.42
C LEU A 457 -15.98 38.79 -2.59
N ASN A 458 -15.03 39.32 -3.38
CA ASN A 458 -13.71 38.67 -3.58
C ASN A 458 -12.75 38.89 -2.40
N SER A 459 -13.07 39.75 -1.44
CA SER A 459 -12.28 40.01 -0.23
C SER A 459 -12.61 39.02 0.91
N ASP A 460 -13.15 37.86 0.57
CA ASP A 460 -13.59 36.87 1.52
C ASP A 460 -12.42 36.19 2.28
N PHE A 461 -12.65 35.92 3.57
CA PHE A 461 -11.71 35.20 4.44
C PHE A 461 -11.65 33.69 4.15
N GLY A 462 -12.68 33.12 3.54
CA GLY A 462 -12.83 31.68 3.38
C GLY A 462 -11.71 31.04 2.55
N THR A 463 -11.39 31.67 1.42
CA THR A 463 -10.30 31.21 0.54
C THR A 463 -8.94 31.28 1.24
N GLY A 464 -8.69 32.37 1.99
CA GLY A 464 -7.44 32.54 2.76
C GLY A 464 -7.26 31.45 3.83
N ILE A 465 -8.32 31.16 4.59
CA ILE A 465 -8.28 30.14 5.65
C ILE A 465 -8.06 28.74 5.09
N ARG A 466 -8.73 28.39 3.97
CA ARG A 466 -8.59 27.10 3.30
C ARG A 466 -7.16 26.82 2.83
N MET A 467 -6.40 27.88 2.48
CA MET A 467 -5.00 27.75 2.08
C MET A 467 -4.03 27.85 3.25
N ALA A 468 -4.27 28.78 4.18
CA ALA A 468 -3.35 29.09 5.26
C ALA A 468 -3.17 27.90 6.24
N ALA A 469 -4.26 27.23 6.62
CA ALA A 469 -4.19 26.14 7.58
C ALA A 469 -3.37 24.91 7.06
N PRO A 470 -3.61 24.36 5.86
CA PRO A 470 -2.78 23.29 5.31
C PRO A 470 -1.32 23.70 5.09
N LEU A 471 -1.09 24.96 4.64
CA LEU A 471 0.27 25.47 4.41
C LEU A 471 1.05 25.63 5.73
N ALA A 472 0.42 26.17 6.76
CA ALA A 472 1.02 26.27 8.10
C ALA A 472 1.36 24.89 8.66
N MET A 473 0.49 23.91 8.47
CA MET A 473 0.74 22.53 8.88
C MET A 473 1.94 21.92 8.15
N LEU A 474 1.98 22.04 6.81
CA LEU A 474 3.11 21.53 6.01
C LEU A 474 4.43 22.18 6.43
N THR A 475 4.42 23.49 6.69
CA THR A 475 5.60 24.21 7.15
C THR A 475 6.06 23.74 8.54
N SER A 476 5.12 23.51 9.46
CA SER A 476 5.41 22.99 10.79
C SER A 476 5.95 21.56 10.75
N LEU A 477 5.39 20.70 9.92
CA LEU A 477 5.89 19.34 9.70
C LEU A 477 7.29 19.34 9.10
N ALA A 478 7.54 20.20 8.11
CA ALA A 478 8.87 20.36 7.52
C ALA A 478 9.89 20.85 8.55
N LEU A 479 9.54 21.81 9.40
CA LEU A 479 10.39 22.30 10.48
C LEU A 479 10.73 21.21 11.49
N CYS A 480 9.73 20.40 11.89
CA CYS A 480 9.93 19.24 12.77
C CYS A 480 10.88 18.23 12.13
N ALA A 481 10.67 17.91 10.86
CA ALA A 481 11.54 16.98 10.12
C ALA A 481 12.99 17.47 10.03
N HIS A 482 13.22 18.76 9.78
CA HIS A 482 14.55 19.36 9.80
C HIS A 482 15.23 19.27 11.18
N LYS A 483 14.46 19.22 12.26
CA LYS A 483 14.97 19.02 13.62
C LYS A 483 15.10 17.54 14.02
N GLY A 484 14.88 16.62 13.09
CA GLY A 484 14.92 15.17 13.36
C GLY A 484 13.68 14.65 14.10
N ILE A 485 12.60 15.42 14.15
CA ILE A 485 11.33 15.05 14.79
C ILE A 485 10.35 14.57 13.74
N LEU A 486 10.00 13.28 13.77
CA LEU A 486 8.98 12.71 12.91
C LEU A 486 7.59 12.86 13.54
N VAL A 487 6.76 13.70 12.93
CA VAL A 487 5.36 13.89 13.33
C VAL A 487 4.47 13.06 12.43
N LYS A 488 3.76 12.09 12.99
CA LYS A 488 2.87 11.17 12.25
C LYS A 488 1.49 11.76 12.01
N ASP A 489 1.00 12.61 12.90
CA ASP A 489 -0.33 13.24 12.81
C ASP A 489 -0.22 14.73 13.15
N GLY A 490 -0.76 15.57 12.27
CA GLY A 490 -0.77 17.02 12.47
C GLY A 490 -1.52 17.48 13.72
N ARG A 491 -2.50 16.69 14.21
CA ARG A 491 -3.21 16.97 15.49
C ARG A 491 -2.26 16.93 16.67
N ALA A 492 -1.23 16.09 16.64
CA ALA A 492 -0.23 16.06 17.68
C ALA A 492 0.42 17.42 17.89
N LEU A 493 0.69 18.17 16.80
CA LEU A 493 1.24 19.53 16.88
C LEU A 493 0.26 20.53 17.52
N GLU A 494 -1.04 20.40 17.24
CA GLU A 494 -2.06 21.28 17.87
C GLU A 494 -2.20 21.01 19.36
N LEU A 495 -2.16 19.72 19.76
CA LEU A 495 -2.31 19.29 21.15
C LEU A 495 -1.08 19.58 22.01
N LEU A 496 0.12 19.79 21.42
CA LEU A 496 1.33 20.10 22.18
C LEU A 496 1.17 21.33 23.11
N ASN A 497 0.35 22.30 22.73
CA ASN A 497 0.09 23.48 23.55
C ASN A 497 -0.86 23.22 24.76
N GLU A 498 -1.54 22.08 24.78
CA GLU A 498 -2.52 21.71 25.81
C GLU A 498 -1.97 20.63 26.76
N ILE A 499 -0.71 20.21 26.59
CA ILE A 499 -0.08 19.16 27.40
C ILE A 499 0.21 19.69 28.80
N ASP A 500 -0.30 18.99 29.80
CA ASP A 500 -0.03 19.20 31.22
C ASP A 500 0.75 18.02 31.86
N THR A 501 0.77 16.88 31.22
CA THR A 501 1.41 15.66 31.71
C THR A 501 2.28 15.03 30.63
N VAL A 502 3.50 14.64 30.97
CA VAL A 502 4.44 13.95 30.07
C VAL A 502 4.74 12.57 30.62
N LEU A 503 4.39 11.55 29.84
CA LEU A 503 4.70 10.15 30.13
C LEU A 503 5.90 9.71 29.30
N PHE A 504 7.00 9.38 29.95
CA PHE A 504 8.21 8.90 29.31
C PHE A 504 8.20 7.37 29.19
N ASP A 505 8.49 6.87 28.00
CA ASP A 505 8.84 5.47 27.81
C ASP A 505 10.24 5.21 28.38
N LYS A 506 10.45 4.01 28.96
CA LYS A 506 11.73 3.65 29.58
C LYS A 506 12.77 3.32 28.50
N THR A 507 12.46 2.34 27.65
CA THR A 507 13.44 1.70 26.76
C THR A 507 13.61 2.50 25.47
N GLY A 508 14.85 2.86 25.12
CA GLY A 508 15.14 3.68 23.94
C GLY A 508 14.83 5.17 24.07
N THR A 509 14.15 5.59 25.17
CA THR A 509 13.85 7.01 25.48
C THR A 509 14.67 7.50 26.66
N LEU A 510 14.47 6.91 27.84
CA LEU A 510 15.23 7.22 29.06
C LEU A 510 16.52 6.39 29.17
N THR A 511 16.59 5.28 28.45
CA THR A 511 17.74 4.39 28.37
C THR A 511 18.25 4.31 26.93
N ARG A 512 19.49 3.89 26.76
CA ARG A 512 20.03 3.55 25.43
C ARG A 512 19.43 2.23 24.95
N GLU A 513 19.24 2.10 23.64
CA GLU A 513 18.76 0.85 23.03
C GLU A 513 19.72 -0.32 23.23
N ARG A 514 21.02 -0.01 23.34
CA ARG A 514 22.07 -1.02 23.51
C ARG A 514 22.58 -1.01 24.93
N PRO A 515 22.66 -2.19 25.60
CA PRO A 515 23.30 -2.31 26.89
C PRO A 515 24.79 -1.97 26.76
N GLU A 516 25.39 -1.44 27.84
CA GLU A 516 26.82 -1.17 27.96
C GLU A 516 27.34 -1.89 29.21
N VAL A 517 28.61 -2.35 29.16
CA VAL A 517 29.27 -2.93 30.33
C VAL A 517 29.65 -1.81 31.28
N GLY A 518 28.95 -1.66 32.40
CA GLY A 518 29.18 -0.65 33.40
C GLY A 518 30.44 -0.95 34.25
N ARG A 519 30.45 -2.12 34.92
CA ARG A 519 31.57 -2.57 35.76
C ARG A 519 31.80 -4.06 35.58
N VAL A 520 33.07 -4.47 35.60
CA VAL A 520 33.47 -5.87 35.70
C VAL A 520 33.89 -6.15 37.14
N ILE A 521 33.17 -7.02 37.81
CA ILE A 521 33.43 -7.39 39.21
C ILE A 521 34.07 -8.77 39.21
N ALA A 522 35.34 -8.81 39.61
CA ALA A 522 36.07 -10.08 39.70
C ALA A 522 35.84 -10.75 41.08
N CYS A 523 35.76 -12.08 41.08
CA CYS A 523 35.82 -12.87 42.30
C CYS A 523 37.29 -12.98 42.78
N GLU A 524 37.52 -13.41 44.05
CA GLU A 524 38.84 -13.64 44.58
C GLU A 524 39.66 -14.56 43.67
N GLY A 525 40.89 -14.15 43.39
CA GLY A 525 41.82 -14.90 42.53
C GLY A 525 41.73 -14.59 41.02
N PHE A 526 40.80 -13.73 40.57
CA PHE A 526 40.66 -13.38 39.17
C PHE A 526 40.84 -11.86 38.94
N GLN A 527 41.33 -11.48 37.74
CA GLN A 527 41.40 -10.08 37.35
C GLN A 527 40.21 -9.72 36.45
N SER A 528 39.69 -8.50 36.62
CA SER A 528 38.55 -8.01 35.81
C SER A 528 38.84 -8.03 34.31
N LEU A 529 40.11 -7.82 33.93
CA LEU A 529 40.53 -7.82 32.53
C LEU A 529 40.50 -9.22 31.91
N ASP A 530 40.89 -10.27 32.69
CA ASP A 530 40.83 -11.66 32.21
C ASP A 530 39.38 -12.14 32.05
N ILE A 531 38.51 -11.75 32.99
CA ILE A 531 37.06 -12.06 32.88
C ILE A 531 36.47 -11.43 31.61
N LEU A 532 36.77 -10.15 31.35
CA LEU A 532 36.28 -9.47 30.16
C LEU A 532 36.86 -10.10 28.88
N ARG A 533 38.13 -10.50 28.87
CA ARG A 533 38.81 -11.14 27.76
C ARG A 533 38.18 -12.52 27.44
N TYR A 534 37.93 -13.34 28.42
CA TYR A 534 37.30 -14.66 28.25
C TYR A 534 35.84 -14.55 27.87
N ALA A 535 35.10 -13.60 28.46
CA ALA A 535 33.71 -13.35 28.09
C ALA A 535 33.60 -12.85 26.63
N ALA A 536 34.49 -11.95 26.21
CA ALA A 536 34.52 -11.46 24.82
C ALA A 536 34.85 -12.59 23.83
N ALA A 537 35.80 -13.49 24.15
CA ALA A 537 36.12 -14.61 23.30
C ALA A 537 34.95 -15.61 23.16
N ALA A 538 34.24 -15.87 24.25
CA ALA A 538 33.07 -16.75 24.26
C ALA A 538 31.93 -16.19 23.44
N GLU A 539 31.69 -14.87 23.52
CA GLU A 539 30.57 -14.16 22.86
C GLU A 539 30.89 -13.72 21.41
N ASN A 540 32.12 -13.91 20.92
CA ASN A 540 32.57 -13.37 19.64
C ASN A 540 31.78 -13.87 18.41
N LYS A 541 31.17 -15.04 18.49
CA LYS A 541 30.37 -15.62 17.40
C LYS A 541 28.88 -15.26 17.47
N PHE A 542 28.44 -14.54 18.51
CA PHE A 542 27.05 -14.25 18.76
C PHE A 542 26.69 -12.78 18.48
N ALA A 543 25.50 -12.55 17.94
CA ALA A 543 25.08 -11.23 17.47
C ALA A 543 24.09 -10.51 18.41
N HIS A 544 23.77 -11.06 19.59
CA HIS A 544 22.79 -10.45 20.49
C HIS A 544 23.35 -9.22 21.23
N PRO A 545 22.50 -8.32 21.77
CA PRO A 545 22.92 -7.03 22.31
C PRO A 545 23.99 -7.12 23.43
N ILE A 546 23.87 -8.12 24.33
CA ILE A 546 24.84 -8.31 25.44
C ILE A 546 26.21 -8.72 24.88
N ALA A 547 26.26 -9.61 23.91
CA ALA A 547 27.51 -10.01 23.26
C ALA A 547 28.22 -8.79 22.64
N LYS A 548 27.46 -7.95 21.92
CA LYS A 548 28.00 -6.71 21.33
C LYS A 548 28.56 -5.75 22.40
N ALA A 549 27.85 -5.59 23.52
CA ALA A 549 28.31 -4.75 24.62
C ALA A 549 29.63 -5.26 25.23
N ILE A 550 29.77 -6.56 25.44
CA ILE A 550 30.98 -7.18 25.95
C ILE A 550 32.15 -7.01 24.95
N LEU A 551 31.89 -7.25 23.66
CA LEU A 551 32.87 -7.10 22.60
C LEU A 551 33.33 -5.65 22.42
N GLU A 552 32.42 -4.67 22.48
CA GLU A 552 32.73 -3.26 22.41
C GLU A 552 33.62 -2.86 23.60
N LYS A 553 33.26 -3.28 24.82
CA LYS A 553 34.05 -3.01 26.01
C LYS A 553 35.45 -3.63 25.96
N PHE A 554 35.56 -4.84 25.42
CA PHE A 554 36.84 -5.50 25.24
C PHE A 554 37.72 -4.80 24.19
N LYS A 555 37.14 -4.31 23.08
CA LYS A 555 37.86 -3.54 22.08
C LYS A 555 38.52 -2.28 22.65
N GLU A 556 37.91 -1.64 23.64
CA GLU A 556 38.49 -0.48 24.32
C GLU A 556 39.83 -0.79 25.00
N THR A 557 40.08 -2.06 25.37
CA THR A 557 41.31 -2.50 26.02
C THR A 557 42.53 -2.58 25.08
N GLY A 558 42.30 -2.65 23.76
CA GLY A 558 43.32 -2.83 22.74
C GLY A 558 44.05 -4.18 22.75
N LEU A 559 43.56 -5.15 23.55
CA LEU A 559 44.18 -6.48 23.65
C LEU A 559 43.74 -7.41 22.50
N PRO A 560 44.61 -8.34 22.10
CA PRO A 560 44.23 -9.36 21.09
C PRO A 560 43.18 -10.33 21.65
N MET A 561 42.23 -10.71 20.80
CA MET A 561 41.21 -11.68 21.13
C MET A 561 41.82 -13.09 21.27
N PRO A 562 41.59 -13.81 22.36
CA PRO A 562 42.05 -15.21 22.49
C PRO A 562 41.31 -16.12 21.51
N THR A 563 42.02 -17.15 21.08
CA THR A 563 41.40 -18.24 20.25
C THR A 563 40.45 -19.07 21.11
N ALA A 564 39.24 -19.19 20.65
CA ALA A 564 38.22 -20.02 21.28
C ALA A 564 38.00 -21.29 20.45
N ASP A 565 37.86 -22.44 21.12
CA ASP A 565 37.48 -23.74 20.53
C ASP A 565 36.00 -23.70 20.05
N GLU A 566 35.46 -24.84 19.65
CA GLU A 566 34.03 -24.93 19.36
C GLU A 566 33.17 -24.54 20.56
N SER A 567 32.28 -23.56 20.36
CA SER A 567 31.36 -23.11 21.39
C SER A 567 30.07 -23.88 21.35
N GLN A 568 29.60 -24.35 22.48
CA GLN A 568 28.26 -24.95 22.64
C GLN A 568 27.34 -23.93 23.28
N TYR A 569 26.30 -23.55 22.52
CA TYR A 569 25.26 -22.64 23.02
C TYR A 569 24.10 -23.47 23.60
N HIS A 570 23.75 -23.20 24.85
CA HIS A 570 22.61 -23.82 25.52
C HIS A 570 21.55 -22.72 25.72
N VAL A 571 20.43 -22.84 25.01
CA VAL A 571 19.33 -21.85 25.09
C VAL A 571 18.86 -21.73 26.54
N GLY A 572 18.86 -20.52 27.08
CA GLY A 572 18.50 -20.24 28.48
C GLY A 572 19.60 -20.44 29.52
N TYR A 573 20.68 -21.10 29.19
CA TYR A 573 21.77 -21.39 30.14
C TYR A 573 23.08 -20.68 29.79
N GLY A 574 23.21 -20.16 28.55
CA GLY A 574 24.39 -19.47 28.10
C GLY A 574 25.33 -20.29 27.23
N ILE A 575 26.61 -19.94 27.21
CA ILE A 575 27.64 -20.47 26.31
C ILE A 575 28.67 -21.23 27.13
N THR A 576 29.06 -22.39 26.64
CA THR A 576 30.21 -23.14 27.14
C THR A 576 31.26 -23.24 26.03
N VAL A 577 32.49 -22.84 26.31
CA VAL A 577 33.58 -22.80 25.33
C VAL A 577 34.92 -23.12 25.98
N GLY A 578 35.81 -23.83 25.26
CA GLY A 578 37.21 -24.02 25.62
C GLY A 578 38.03 -22.80 25.18
N ILE A 579 38.79 -22.20 26.11
CA ILE A 579 39.68 -21.09 25.80
C ILE A 579 40.98 -21.31 26.57
N GLU A 580 42.13 -21.42 25.88
CA GLU A 580 43.46 -21.59 26.47
C GLU A 580 43.53 -22.77 27.47
N GLY A 581 42.82 -23.88 27.19
CA GLY A 581 42.79 -25.05 28.04
C GLY A 581 41.82 -24.97 29.22
N HIS A 582 41.08 -23.90 29.38
CA HIS A 582 40.05 -23.72 30.41
C HIS A 582 38.64 -23.80 29.83
N THR A 583 37.73 -24.43 30.56
CA THR A 583 36.31 -24.43 30.22
C THR A 583 35.66 -23.17 30.79
N ILE A 584 35.28 -22.25 29.91
CA ILE A 584 34.62 -20.98 30.25
C ILE A 584 33.12 -21.11 30.03
N ARG A 585 32.33 -20.67 31.00
CA ARG A 585 30.87 -20.59 30.90
C ARG A 585 30.41 -19.14 31.06
N VAL A 586 29.65 -18.65 30.08
CA VAL A 586 29.09 -17.31 30.10
C VAL A 586 27.57 -17.42 30.04
N GLY A 587 26.87 -16.89 31.02
CA GLY A 587 25.42 -17.01 31.10
C GLY A 587 24.83 -16.21 32.26
N SER A 588 23.49 -16.25 32.40
CA SER A 588 22.81 -15.63 33.53
C SER A 588 22.97 -16.45 34.82
N LYS A 589 22.81 -15.77 35.97
CA LYS A 589 22.82 -16.43 37.29
C LYS A 589 21.45 -17.12 37.51
N ARG A 590 21.18 -18.19 36.79
CA ARG A 590 20.05 -19.10 37.06
C ARG A 590 20.52 -20.39 37.68
#